data_fadee4344c1b4079186ac54f933d92d4
#
_entry.id   fadee4344c1b4079186ac54f933d92d4
#
_cell.length_a   1.000
_cell.length_b   1.000
_cell.length_c   1.000
_cell.angle_alpha   90.00
_cell.angle_beta   90.00
_cell.angle_gamma   90.00
#
_symmetry.space_group_name_H-M   'P 1'
#
loop_
_entity.id
_entity.type
_entity.pdbx_description
1 polymer ?
#
loop_
_entity_poly.entity_id
_entity_poly.type
_entity_poly.pdbx_seq_one_letter_code
_entity_poly.pdbx_strand_id
1 'polypeptide(L)'
;MNIWWVRHGPTHRKTMVGWSDVDADLSDHDAVSRLDKFLPQAPIFTSDLVRTIQTGDAIAPRTRLGENAKLREIHFGDWELRAFNEIEAESPELIRAFWEPPGDIAPPNGESWNAFPTRINGAVDQLIKQPH
;
A
#
# COMPACT_ATOMS: atom_id res chain seq x y z
N MET A 1 4.78 -3.60 -22.31
CA MET A 1 3.95 -4.14 -21.19
C MET A 1 3.33 -2.97 -20.43
N ASN A 2 2.05 -3.05 -20.17
CA ASN A 2 1.35 -2.04 -19.37
C ASN A 2 1.12 -2.57 -17.96
N ILE A 3 1.40 -1.74 -16.96
CA ILE A 3 1.15 -2.06 -15.55
C ILE A 3 0.09 -1.09 -15.04
N TRP A 4 -0.95 -1.64 -14.42
CA TRP A 4 -2.03 -0.88 -13.82
C TRP A 4 -1.87 -0.91 -12.31
N TRP A 5 -1.68 0.25 -11.71
CA TRP A 5 -1.58 0.39 -10.27
C TRP A 5 -2.96 0.67 -9.70
N VAL A 6 -3.36 -0.16 -8.74
CA VAL A 6 -4.68 -0.04 -8.11
C VAL A 6 -4.47 0.15 -6.61
N ARG A 7 -5.07 1.22 -6.08
CA ARG A 7 -5.10 1.45 -4.65
C ARG A 7 -6.14 0.52 -4.00
N HIS A 8 -5.80 -0.05 -2.84
CA HIS A 8 -6.77 -0.82 -2.05
C HIS A 8 -7.96 0.04 -1.64
N GLY A 9 -9.09 -0.61 -1.29
CA GLY A 9 -10.27 0.06 -0.75
C GLY A 9 -9.96 0.81 0.56
N PRO A 10 -10.83 1.75 0.95
CA PRO A 10 -10.59 2.59 2.13
C PRO A 10 -10.59 1.78 3.41
N THR A 11 -9.77 2.18 4.37
CA THR A 11 -9.73 1.58 5.71
C THR A 11 -10.50 2.41 6.73
N HIS A 12 -10.81 3.69 6.40
CA HIS A 12 -11.44 4.67 7.28
C HIS A 12 -10.66 4.96 8.57
N ARG A 13 -9.40 4.51 8.64
CA ARG A 13 -8.54 4.81 9.78
C ARG A 13 -8.01 6.23 9.67
N LYS A 14 -8.03 6.97 10.78
CA LYS A 14 -7.45 8.31 10.89
C LYS A 14 -6.03 8.27 11.46
N THR A 15 -5.44 7.10 11.47
CA THR A 15 -4.08 6.85 11.95
C THR A 15 -3.20 6.47 10.77
N MET A 16 -1.89 6.39 11.00
CA MET A 16 -0.96 5.92 9.98
C MET A 16 -1.11 4.42 9.80
N VAL A 17 -1.43 4.00 8.58
CA VAL A 17 -1.59 2.58 8.23
C VAL A 17 -0.62 2.27 7.10
N GLY A 18 0.46 1.58 7.43
CA GLY A 18 1.44 1.09 6.48
C GLY A 18 1.44 -0.44 6.46
N TRP A 19 2.29 -1.04 7.28
CA TRP A 19 2.36 -2.51 7.40
C TRP A 19 1.32 -3.10 8.34
N SER A 20 0.60 -2.27 9.09
CA SER A 20 -0.50 -2.76 9.92
C SER A 20 -1.54 -3.48 9.06
N ASP A 21 -1.95 -4.66 9.47
CA ASP A 21 -2.84 -5.52 8.67
C ASP A 21 -4.31 -5.19 8.96
N VAL A 22 -4.79 -4.13 8.33
CA VAL A 22 -6.10 -3.54 8.55
C VAL A 22 -7.01 -3.86 7.37
N ASP A 23 -8.28 -4.21 7.66
CA ASP A 23 -9.29 -4.51 6.65
C ASP A 23 -9.62 -3.29 5.79
N ALA A 24 -9.95 -3.55 4.51
CA ALA A 24 -10.54 -2.55 3.64
C ALA A 24 -12.07 -2.59 3.76
N ASP A 25 -12.70 -1.43 3.62
CA ASP A 25 -14.15 -1.34 3.50
C ASP A 25 -14.52 -1.35 2.01
N LEU A 26 -15.10 -2.46 1.58
CA LEU A 26 -15.50 -2.67 0.17
C LEU A 26 -17.03 -2.68 0.02
N SER A 27 -17.74 -2.05 0.96
CA SER A 27 -19.20 -1.99 0.96
C SER A 27 -19.77 -1.07 -0.12
N ASP A 28 -18.96 -0.15 -0.67
CA ASP A 28 -19.39 0.66 -1.83
C ASP A 28 -19.28 -0.18 -3.11
N HIS A 29 -20.29 -0.99 -3.35
CA HIS A 29 -20.33 -1.90 -4.50
C HIS A 29 -20.31 -1.18 -5.84
N ASP A 30 -20.84 0.03 -5.91
CA ASP A 30 -20.83 0.82 -7.15
C ASP A 30 -19.40 1.27 -7.49
N ALA A 31 -18.62 1.70 -6.49
CA ALA A 31 -17.22 2.06 -6.69
C ALA A 31 -16.39 0.84 -7.15
N VAL A 32 -16.60 -0.31 -6.53
CA VAL A 32 -15.91 -1.56 -6.90
C VAL A 32 -16.28 -1.96 -8.33
N SER A 33 -17.56 -1.86 -8.70
CA SER A 33 -18.02 -2.17 -10.05
C SER A 33 -17.40 -1.24 -11.09
N ARG A 34 -17.30 0.06 -10.79
CA ARG A 34 -16.65 1.02 -11.70
C ARG A 34 -15.19 0.70 -11.90
N LEU A 35 -14.48 0.35 -10.82
CA LEU A 35 -13.09 -0.06 -10.90
C LEU A 35 -12.93 -1.30 -11.77
N ASP A 36 -13.74 -2.31 -11.55
CA ASP A 36 -13.68 -3.56 -12.30
C ASP A 36 -13.89 -3.33 -13.80
N LYS A 37 -14.87 -2.50 -14.16
CA LYS A 37 -15.15 -2.17 -15.56
C LYS A 37 -14.04 -1.35 -16.22
N PHE A 38 -13.33 -0.54 -15.44
CA PHE A 38 -12.24 0.29 -15.94
C PHE A 38 -10.98 -0.53 -16.20
N LEU A 39 -10.70 -1.54 -15.36
CA LEU A 39 -9.48 -2.32 -15.43
C LEU A 39 -9.55 -3.39 -16.54
N PRO A 40 -8.43 -3.68 -17.21
CA PRO A 40 -8.36 -4.79 -18.17
C PRO A 40 -8.52 -6.15 -17.47
N GLN A 41 -8.89 -7.17 -18.23
CA GLN A 41 -8.90 -8.55 -17.78
C GLN A 41 -7.46 -9.11 -17.80
N ALA A 42 -6.65 -8.63 -16.90
CA ALA A 42 -5.25 -9.03 -16.79
C ALA A 42 -5.01 -9.75 -15.47
N PRO A 43 -3.97 -10.58 -15.39
CA PRO A 43 -3.58 -11.21 -14.12
C PRO A 43 -3.22 -10.14 -13.08
N ILE A 44 -3.44 -10.46 -11.80
CA ILE A 44 -3.20 -9.51 -10.71
C ILE A 44 -2.23 -10.08 -9.67
N PHE A 45 -1.38 -9.17 -9.18
CA PHE A 45 -0.56 -9.35 -7.99
C PHE A 45 -1.10 -8.47 -6.87
N THR A 46 -0.91 -8.89 -5.62
CA THR A 46 -1.20 -8.07 -4.44
C THR A 46 -0.02 -8.14 -3.48
N SER A 47 0.01 -7.22 -2.52
CA SER A 47 0.81 -7.48 -1.33
C SER A 47 0.13 -8.57 -0.49
N ASP A 48 0.77 -8.96 0.60
CA ASP A 48 0.21 -9.94 1.53
C ASP A 48 -0.66 -9.30 2.63
N LEU A 49 -0.85 -7.97 2.59
CA LEU A 49 -1.74 -7.30 3.53
C LEU A 49 -3.21 -7.54 3.16
N VAL A 50 -4.04 -7.79 4.19
CA VAL A 50 -5.43 -8.20 4.00
C VAL A 50 -6.21 -7.21 3.14
N ARG A 51 -6.01 -5.90 3.31
CA ARG A 51 -6.76 -4.90 2.54
C ARG A 51 -6.50 -4.98 1.03
N THR A 52 -5.31 -5.39 0.61
CA THR A 52 -5.01 -5.54 -0.83
C THR A 52 -5.62 -6.83 -1.37
N ILE A 53 -5.58 -7.91 -0.59
CA ILE A 53 -6.18 -9.19 -0.94
C ILE A 53 -7.69 -9.03 -1.08
N GLN A 54 -8.34 -8.38 -0.10
CA GLN A 54 -9.77 -8.12 -0.13
C GLN A 54 -10.18 -7.29 -1.34
N THR A 55 -9.41 -6.26 -1.69
CA THR A 55 -9.68 -5.45 -2.87
C THR A 55 -9.57 -6.28 -4.15
N GLY A 56 -8.53 -7.10 -4.25
CA GLY A 56 -8.39 -8.02 -5.39
C GLY A 56 -9.53 -9.03 -5.50
N ASP A 57 -10.05 -9.50 -4.37
CA ASP A 57 -11.18 -10.44 -4.35
C ASP A 57 -12.52 -9.79 -4.68
N ALA A 58 -12.64 -8.47 -4.49
CA ALA A 58 -13.90 -7.75 -4.68
C ALA A 58 -14.22 -7.45 -6.14
N ILE A 59 -13.21 -7.35 -7.00
CA ILE A 59 -13.42 -7.19 -8.45
C ILE A 59 -13.72 -8.52 -9.11
N ALA A 60 -14.21 -8.49 -10.37
CA ALA A 60 -14.54 -9.71 -11.09
C ALA A 60 -13.32 -10.65 -11.18
N PRO A 61 -13.54 -11.98 -11.20
CA PRO A 61 -12.43 -12.94 -11.16
C PRO A 61 -11.38 -12.69 -12.22
N ARG A 62 -10.13 -12.68 -11.81
CA ARG A 62 -8.94 -12.60 -12.65
C ARG A 62 -7.92 -13.63 -12.15
N THR A 63 -6.96 -13.98 -12.99
CA THR A 63 -5.89 -14.87 -12.58
C THR A 63 -5.06 -14.21 -11.48
N ARG A 64 -4.94 -14.86 -10.32
CA ARG A 64 -4.13 -14.42 -9.20
C ARG A 64 -2.72 -14.97 -9.36
N LEU A 65 -1.73 -14.09 -9.40
CA LEU A 65 -0.32 -14.48 -9.56
C LEU A 65 0.42 -14.56 -8.23
N GLY A 66 -0.32 -14.44 -7.13
CA GLY A 66 0.21 -14.58 -5.78
C GLY A 66 0.33 -13.27 -5.01
N GLU A 67 0.84 -13.37 -3.81
CA GLU A 67 1.03 -12.26 -2.88
C GLU A 67 2.52 -12.02 -2.69
N ASN A 68 2.91 -10.76 -2.55
CA ASN A 68 4.31 -10.41 -2.35
C ASN A 68 4.44 -9.33 -1.27
N ALA A 69 5.11 -9.69 -0.17
CA ALA A 69 5.33 -8.77 0.95
C ALA A 69 6.13 -7.52 0.52
N LYS A 70 6.93 -7.62 -0.52
CA LYS A 70 7.70 -6.49 -1.04
C LYS A 70 6.83 -5.44 -1.74
N LEU A 71 5.56 -5.74 -2.00
CA LEU A 71 4.58 -4.79 -2.55
C LEU A 71 3.80 -4.06 -1.46
N ARG A 72 4.14 -4.25 -0.18
CA ARG A 72 3.47 -3.57 0.93
C ARG A 72 3.61 -2.04 0.83
N GLU A 73 2.66 -1.35 1.44
CA GLU A 73 2.69 0.08 1.73
C GLU A 73 4.01 0.46 2.43
N ILE A 74 4.32 1.75 2.51
CA ILE A 74 5.43 2.23 3.33
C ILE A 74 5.29 1.74 4.77
N HIS A 75 6.40 1.34 5.39
CA HIS A 75 6.42 0.90 6.79
C HIS A 75 6.57 2.11 7.70
N PHE A 76 5.56 2.40 8.50
CA PHE A 76 5.61 3.51 9.45
C PHE A 76 6.32 3.16 10.77
N GLY A 77 6.77 1.92 10.95
CA GLY A 77 7.53 1.53 12.14
C GLY A 77 6.76 1.78 13.43
N ASP A 78 7.38 2.48 14.37
CA ASP A 78 6.77 2.80 15.66
C ASP A 78 5.58 3.77 15.56
N TRP A 79 5.37 4.38 14.39
CA TRP A 79 4.22 5.27 14.16
C TRP A 79 2.98 4.54 13.64
N GLU A 80 3.07 3.25 13.38
CA GLU A 80 1.93 2.46 12.92
C GLU A 80 0.74 2.58 13.88
N LEU A 81 -0.46 2.80 13.32
CA LEU A 81 -1.72 2.93 14.04
C LEU A 81 -1.78 4.10 15.03
N ARG A 82 -0.90 5.06 14.88
CA ARG A 82 -0.89 6.27 15.71
C ARG A 82 -1.35 7.47 14.88
N ALA A 83 -2.03 8.41 15.52
CA ALA A 83 -2.49 9.63 14.87
C ALA A 83 -1.33 10.62 14.71
N PHE A 84 -1.38 11.43 13.64
CA PHE A 84 -0.36 12.44 13.36
C PHE A 84 -0.12 13.37 14.56
N ASN A 85 -1.19 13.85 15.18
CA ASN A 85 -1.09 14.79 16.31
C ASN A 85 -0.44 14.17 17.55
N GLU A 86 -0.60 12.88 17.78
CA GLU A 86 0.07 12.18 18.87
C GLU A 86 1.60 12.16 18.65
N ILE A 87 2.01 11.84 17.43
CA ILE A 87 3.43 11.79 17.09
C ILE A 87 4.02 13.19 17.08
N GLU A 88 3.29 14.17 16.58
CA GLU A 88 3.73 15.57 16.59
C GLU A 88 3.97 16.09 18.01
N ALA A 89 3.13 15.69 18.96
CA ALA A 89 3.31 16.06 20.36
C ALA A 89 4.58 15.45 20.97
N GLU A 90 4.95 14.25 20.56
CA GLU A 90 6.13 13.53 21.09
C GLU A 90 7.43 13.86 20.33
N SER A 91 7.34 13.98 19.00
CA SER A 91 8.50 14.10 18.12
C SER A 91 8.22 15.09 16.98
N PRO A 92 7.99 16.38 17.31
CA PRO A 92 7.57 17.36 16.31
C PRO A 92 8.60 17.57 15.20
N GLU A 93 9.89 17.54 15.54
CA GLU A 93 10.95 17.75 14.56
C GLU A 93 11.10 16.57 13.62
N LEU A 94 11.02 15.34 14.14
CA LEU A 94 11.19 14.13 13.35
C LEU A 94 10.02 13.93 12.38
N ILE A 95 8.78 14.13 12.83
CA ILE A 95 7.63 13.96 11.94
C ILE A 95 7.60 15.04 10.86
N ARG A 96 8.03 16.26 11.17
CA ARG A 96 8.17 17.30 10.16
C ARG A 96 9.25 16.96 9.14
N ALA A 97 10.41 16.48 9.59
CA ALA A 97 11.50 16.09 8.72
C ALA A 97 11.13 14.92 7.82
N PHE A 98 10.25 14.03 8.29
CA PHE A 98 9.75 12.92 7.49
C PHE A 98 8.86 13.40 6.34
N TRP A 99 8.01 14.40 6.56
CA TRP A 99 7.06 14.90 5.56
C TRP A 99 7.59 16.05 4.69
N GLU A 100 8.53 16.88 5.22
CA GLU A 100 8.93 18.15 4.59
C GLU A 100 10.46 18.37 4.60
N PRO A 101 11.18 18.11 3.50
CA PRO A 101 10.79 17.41 2.28
C PRO A 101 10.88 15.90 2.45
N PRO A 102 10.06 15.11 1.74
CA PRO A 102 10.21 13.66 1.75
C PRO A 102 11.60 13.24 1.25
N GLY A 103 12.27 12.36 1.98
CA GLY A 103 13.64 11.96 1.63
C GLY A 103 14.11 10.73 2.39
N ASP A 104 15.27 10.85 3.03
CA ASP A 104 15.91 9.71 3.72
C ASP A 104 15.53 9.59 5.20
N ILE A 105 14.74 10.51 5.74
CA ILE A 105 14.28 10.44 7.11
C ILE A 105 13.20 9.39 7.23
N ALA A 106 13.29 8.51 8.22
CA ALA A 106 12.35 7.43 8.45
C ALA A 106 11.73 7.53 9.85
N PRO A 107 10.50 7.01 10.04
CA PRO A 107 9.99 6.76 11.38
C PRO A 107 10.92 5.78 12.12
N PRO A 108 10.99 5.82 13.46
CA PRO A 108 11.75 4.81 14.19
C PRO A 108 11.30 3.40 13.79
N ASN A 109 12.24 2.54 13.39
CA ASN A 109 11.99 1.17 12.91
C ASN A 109 11.13 1.09 11.63
N GLY A 110 11.04 2.18 10.87
CA GLY A 110 10.24 2.24 9.65
C GLY A 110 11.06 2.57 8.41
N GLU A 111 10.38 2.94 7.34
CA GLU A 111 10.99 3.26 6.05
C GLU A 111 10.93 4.75 5.74
N SER A 112 11.97 5.25 5.07
CA SER A 112 11.95 6.58 4.47
C SER A 112 11.17 6.59 3.15
N TRP A 113 10.80 7.79 2.70
CA TRP A 113 10.17 7.97 1.38
C TRP A 113 11.09 7.57 0.22
N ASN A 114 12.41 7.59 0.41
CA ASN A 114 13.35 7.13 -0.62
C ASN A 114 13.52 5.60 -0.60
N ALA A 115 13.52 4.97 0.56
CA ALA A 115 13.64 3.51 0.68
C ALA A 115 12.40 2.78 0.16
N PHE A 116 11.22 3.32 0.37
CA PHE A 116 9.94 2.73 -0.04
C PHE A 116 9.89 2.46 -1.56
N PRO A 117 10.07 3.46 -2.46
CA PRO A 117 10.03 3.21 -3.89
C PRO A 117 11.11 2.25 -4.36
N THR A 118 12.28 2.27 -3.75
CA THR A 118 13.37 1.34 -4.10
C THR A 118 12.93 -0.11 -3.87
N ARG A 119 12.27 -0.38 -2.75
CA ARG A 119 11.74 -1.71 -2.45
C ARG A 119 10.66 -2.11 -3.45
N ILE A 120 9.70 -1.20 -3.74
CA ILE A 120 8.61 -1.45 -4.68
C ILE A 120 9.16 -1.69 -6.10
N ASN A 121 10.06 -0.83 -6.56
CA ASN A 121 10.64 -0.96 -7.91
C ASN A 121 11.41 -2.28 -8.07
N GLY A 122 12.15 -2.69 -7.03
CA GLY A 122 12.83 -3.98 -7.04
C GLY A 122 11.86 -5.15 -7.16
N ALA A 123 10.75 -5.10 -6.46
CA ALA A 123 9.71 -6.13 -6.54
C ALA A 123 9.09 -6.17 -7.95
N VAL A 124 8.76 -5.02 -8.53
CA VAL A 124 8.17 -4.93 -9.87
C VAL A 124 9.15 -5.44 -10.92
N ASP A 125 10.43 -5.09 -10.83
CA ASP A 125 11.45 -5.59 -11.75
C ASP A 125 11.54 -7.11 -11.74
N GLN A 126 11.40 -7.72 -10.58
CA GLN A 126 11.35 -9.19 -10.45
C GLN A 126 10.10 -9.77 -11.12
N LEU A 127 8.94 -9.14 -10.91
CA LEU A 127 7.66 -9.62 -11.44
C LEU A 127 7.62 -9.55 -12.96
N ILE A 128 8.12 -8.48 -13.58
CA ILE A 128 8.07 -8.32 -15.04
C ILE A 128 9.06 -9.22 -15.78
N LYS A 129 10.05 -9.78 -15.08
CA LYS A 129 11.00 -10.75 -15.67
C LYS A 129 10.42 -12.14 -15.77
N GLN A 130 9.32 -12.42 -15.08
CA GLN A 130 8.68 -13.74 -15.10
C GLN A 130 7.66 -13.82 -16.23
N PRO A 131 7.55 -14.96 -16.93
CA PRO A 131 6.48 -15.13 -17.91
C PRO A 131 5.12 -15.27 -17.22
N HIS A 132 4.13 -14.60 -17.76
CA HIS A 132 2.77 -14.61 -17.21
C HIS A 132 1.73 -14.92 -18.29
#